data_9998483cdf8900c528b34842f123340d
#
_entry.id   9998483cdf8900c528b34842f123340d
#
_cell.length_a   1.000
_cell.length_b   1.000
_cell.length_c   1.000
_cell.angle_alpha   90.00
_cell.angle_beta   90.00
_cell.angle_gamma   90.00
#
_symmetry.space_group_name_H-M   'P 1'
#
loop_
_entity.id
_entity.type
_entity.pdbx_description
1 polymer ?
#
loop_
_entity_poly.entity_id
_entity_poly.type
_entity_poly.pdbx_seq_one_letter_code
_entity_poly.pdbx_strand_id
1 'polypeptide(L)'
;MSRIRGAVFILPFAPLFSWLTARYIARHRERLLPASQPISADDQGDLSGFFSSSLLAETRIVCASVPNPRFYRLIRMLGIEGVLEMSSIGAITLVDLIAYPDRMHRSTLFHELVHAVQYQVLGLPRFADLYVRGFLNHGGYHGIPLERQAYELEERFSRKPKKIFSVEEDVVHRLNSGLL
;
A
#
# COMPACT_ATOMS: atom_id res chain seq x y z
N MET A 1 -13.35 -19.46 4.13
CA MET A 1 -12.81 -18.49 3.14
C MET A 1 -13.95 -18.07 2.23
N SER A 2 -14.54 -16.91 2.47
CA SER A 2 -15.67 -16.38 1.68
C SER A 2 -15.09 -15.72 0.42
N ARG A 3 -15.26 -16.32 -0.75
CA ARG A 3 -15.01 -15.65 -2.03
C ARG A 3 -16.09 -14.59 -2.22
N ILE A 4 -15.73 -13.39 -2.64
CA ILE A 4 -16.68 -12.35 -2.99
C ILE A 4 -17.59 -12.91 -4.09
N ARG A 5 -18.92 -12.91 -3.85
CA ARG A 5 -19.91 -13.26 -4.87
C ARG A 5 -19.73 -12.27 -6.03
N GLY A 6 -19.32 -12.73 -7.19
CA GLY A 6 -19.01 -11.88 -8.34
C GLY A 6 -17.52 -11.83 -8.74
N ALA A 7 -16.57 -12.12 -7.83
CA ALA A 7 -15.14 -12.10 -8.15
C ALA A 7 -14.77 -13.07 -9.30
N VAL A 8 -15.45 -14.21 -9.40
CA VAL A 8 -15.21 -15.21 -10.46
C VAL A 8 -15.44 -14.63 -11.86
N PHE A 9 -16.42 -13.73 -12.02
CA PHE A 9 -16.72 -13.10 -13.32
C PHE A 9 -15.74 -11.98 -13.68
N ILE A 10 -14.98 -11.44 -12.70
CA ILE A 10 -14.09 -10.31 -12.89
C ILE A 10 -12.62 -10.73 -12.97
N LEU A 11 -12.26 -11.91 -12.48
CA LEU A 11 -10.90 -12.44 -12.59
C LEU A 11 -10.30 -12.35 -14.02
N PRO A 12 -11.04 -12.61 -15.10
CA PRO A 12 -10.53 -12.42 -16.47
C PRO A 12 -10.16 -10.97 -16.79
N PHE A 13 -10.75 -10.00 -16.08
CA PHE A 13 -10.49 -8.57 -16.25
C PHE A 13 -9.46 -8.03 -15.25
N ALA A 14 -8.88 -8.87 -14.39
CA ALA A 14 -7.86 -8.46 -13.44
C ALA A 14 -6.70 -7.68 -14.11
N PRO A 15 -6.17 -8.07 -15.28
CA PRO A 15 -5.11 -7.28 -15.93
C PRO A 15 -5.52 -5.85 -16.27
N LEU A 16 -6.77 -5.63 -16.70
CA LEU A 16 -7.30 -4.29 -16.96
C LEU A 16 -7.38 -3.47 -15.68
N PHE A 17 -7.92 -4.05 -14.59
CA PHE A 17 -8.00 -3.36 -13.31
C PHE A 17 -6.61 -3.10 -12.71
N SER A 18 -5.67 -4.02 -12.87
CA SER A 18 -4.26 -3.82 -12.46
C SER A 18 -3.63 -2.65 -13.20
N TRP A 19 -3.81 -2.57 -14.52
CA TRP A 19 -3.34 -1.45 -15.31
C TRP A 19 -4.01 -0.12 -14.92
N LEU A 20 -5.33 -0.10 -14.69
CA LEU A 20 -6.05 1.08 -14.22
C LEU A 20 -5.55 1.54 -12.85
N THR A 21 -5.30 0.59 -11.94
CA THR A 21 -4.75 0.85 -10.60
C THR A 21 -3.35 1.44 -10.69
N ALA A 22 -2.45 0.83 -11.48
CA ALA A 22 -1.10 1.36 -11.69
C ALA A 22 -1.12 2.77 -12.28
N ARG A 23 -1.97 3.02 -13.30
CA ARG A 23 -2.14 4.33 -13.91
C ARG A 23 -2.71 5.38 -12.95
N TYR A 24 -3.66 4.97 -12.09
CA TYR A 24 -4.20 5.81 -11.04
C TYR A 24 -3.11 6.23 -10.05
N ILE A 25 -2.33 5.28 -9.54
CA ILE A 25 -1.23 5.51 -8.60
C ILE A 25 -0.19 6.47 -9.22
N ALA A 26 0.31 6.16 -10.43
CA ALA A 26 1.30 6.97 -11.11
C ALA A 26 0.82 8.42 -11.30
N ARG A 27 -0.42 8.61 -11.78
CA ARG A 27 -1.00 9.93 -12.03
C ARG A 27 -1.15 10.75 -10.73
N HIS A 28 -1.58 10.12 -9.63
CA HIS A 28 -1.73 10.84 -8.36
C HIS A 28 -0.37 11.16 -7.73
N ARG A 29 0.61 10.26 -7.85
CA ARG A 29 2.00 10.54 -7.47
C ARG A 29 2.54 11.77 -8.19
N GLU A 30 2.50 11.79 -9.52
CA GLU A 30 2.97 12.93 -10.33
C GLU A 30 2.30 14.24 -9.94
N ARG A 31 0.99 14.21 -9.69
CA ARG A 31 0.22 15.40 -9.32
C ARG A 31 0.61 15.95 -7.95
N LEU A 32 0.87 15.07 -6.97
CA LEU A 32 1.10 15.44 -5.58
C LEU A 32 2.59 15.68 -5.27
N LEU A 33 3.49 15.10 -6.03
CA LEU A 33 4.94 15.20 -5.82
C LEU A 33 5.47 16.63 -5.68
N PRO A 34 5.03 17.63 -6.48
CA PRO A 34 5.54 19.00 -6.34
C PRO A 34 5.22 19.66 -4.99
N ALA A 35 4.16 19.22 -4.29
CA ALA A 35 3.76 19.75 -2.98
C ALA A 35 4.29 18.91 -1.82
N SER A 36 5.03 17.86 -2.09
CA SER A 36 5.53 16.94 -1.07
C SER A 36 6.83 17.41 -0.43
N GLN A 37 7.11 16.88 0.75
CA GLN A 37 8.34 17.14 1.52
C GLN A 37 9.00 15.83 1.93
N PRO A 38 10.30 15.82 2.28
CA PRO A 38 10.95 14.65 2.86
C PRO A 38 10.29 14.25 4.19
N ILE A 39 10.45 12.99 4.59
CA ILE A 39 10.16 12.54 5.95
C ILE A 39 11.03 13.33 6.93
N SER A 40 10.50 13.71 8.10
CA SER A 40 11.24 14.46 9.11
C SER A 40 12.51 13.72 9.56
N ALA A 41 13.54 14.47 9.94
CA ALA A 41 14.79 13.87 10.43
C ALA A 41 14.57 13.00 11.69
N ASP A 42 13.62 13.40 12.54
CA ASP A 42 13.26 12.65 13.75
C ASP A 42 12.62 11.30 13.39
N ASP A 43 11.65 11.30 12.44
CA ASP A 43 11.02 10.06 11.98
C ASP A 43 12.02 9.15 11.25
N GLN A 44 12.94 9.73 10.44
CA GLN A 44 14.01 8.96 9.80
C GLN A 44 14.92 8.31 10.84
N GLY A 45 15.29 9.06 11.91
CA GLY A 45 16.10 8.55 13.02
C GLY A 45 15.42 7.40 13.76
N ASP A 46 14.15 7.57 14.10
CA ASP A 46 13.36 6.57 14.83
C ASP A 46 13.07 5.31 14.02
N LEU A 47 13.00 5.42 12.69
CA LEU A 47 12.72 4.32 11.78
C LEU A 47 13.98 3.71 11.16
N SER A 48 15.15 4.30 11.44
CA SER A 48 16.44 3.73 11.06
C SER A 48 16.62 2.35 11.67
N GLY A 49 17.15 1.40 10.89
CA GLY A 49 17.28 0.00 11.30
C GLY A 49 16.06 -0.88 11.05
N PHE A 50 14.88 -0.31 10.81
CA PHE A 50 13.74 -1.02 10.24
C PHE A 50 13.73 -0.93 8.72
N PHE A 51 14.12 0.24 8.19
CA PHE A 51 14.19 0.57 6.77
C PHE A 51 15.59 1.05 6.40
N SER A 52 15.96 0.84 5.15
CA SER A 52 17.21 1.36 4.61
C SER A 52 17.23 2.90 4.62
N SER A 53 18.41 3.48 4.80
CA SER A 53 18.58 4.94 4.77
C SER A 53 18.21 5.54 3.42
N SER A 54 18.42 4.79 2.32
CA SER A 54 18.01 5.20 0.97
C SER A 54 16.50 5.30 0.85
N LEU A 55 15.75 4.29 1.31
CA LEU A 55 14.28 4.32 1.27
C LEU A 55 13.74 5.52 2.06
N LEU A 56 14.25 5.73 3.29
CA LEU A 56 13.80 6.85 4.14
C LEU A 56 14.12 8.22 3.53
N ALA A 57 15.27 8.36 2.87
CA ALA A 57 15.69 9.62 2.23
C ALA A 57 14.90 9.92 0.94
N GLU A 58 14.53 8.89 0.19
CA GLU A 58 13.82 9.01 -1.08
C GLU A 58 12.31 9.14 -0.89
N THR A 59 11.75 8.59 0.20
CA THR A 59 10.31 8.66 0.46
C THR A 59 9.89 10.07 0.83
N ARG A 60 8.81 10.53 0.22
CA ARG A 60 8.23 11.84 0.44
C ARG A 60 6.84 11.74 1.04
N ILE A 61 6.42 12.79 1.75
CA ILE A 61 5.11 12.86 2.39
C ILE A 61 4.36 14.12 1.94
N VAL A 62 3.04 14.04 1.87
CA VAL A 62 2.18 15.18 1.54
C VAL A 62 0.86 15.13 2.30
N CYS A 63 0.46 16.26 2.92
CA CYS A 63 -0.87 16.38 3.50
C CYS A 63 -1.87 16.67 2.39
N ALA A 64 -2.54 15.63 1.90
CA ALA A 64 -3.51 15.71 0.82
C ALA A 64 -4.44 14.50 0.81
N SER A 65 -5.71 14.71 0.48
CA SER A 65 -6.66 13.63 0.22
C SER A 65 -6.53 13.12 -1.22
N VAL A 66 -6.61 11.81 -1.37
CA VAL A 66 -6.62 11.14 -2.67
C VAL A 66 -8.05 10.69 -2.97
N PRO A 67 -8.67 11.08 -4.10
CA PRO A 67 -10.05 10.72 -4.41
C PRO A 67 -10.17 9.23 -4.78
N ASN A 68 -11.36 8.68 -4.63
CA ASN A 68 -11.64 7.31 -5.07
C ASN A 68 -11.37 7.15 -6.58
N PRO A 69 -10.77 6.02 -7.01
CA PRO A 69 -10.67 5.69 -8.42
C PRO A 69 -12.05 5.65 -9.10
N ARG A 70 -12.16 6.27 -10.28
CA ARG A 70 -13.46 6.29 -11.00
C ARG A 70 -14.01 4.90 -11.31
N PHE A 71 -13.14 3.93 -11.53
CA PHE A 71 -13.53 2.55 -11.80
C PHE A 71 -14.10 1.83 -10.56
N TYR A 72 -14.01 2.37 -9.35
CA TYR A 72 -14.67 1.83 -8.15
C TYR A 72 -16.19 1.82 -8.29
N ARG A 73 -16.76 2.80 -9.02
CA ARG A 73 -18.19 2.79 -9.34
C ARG A 73 -18.60 1.57 -10.15
N LEU A 74 -17.78 1.22 -11.15
CA LEU A 74 -18.02 0.03 -11.97
C LEU A 74 -17.91 -1.25 -11.14
N ILE A 75 -16.88 -1.35 -10.29
CA ILE A 75 -16.68 -2.51 -9.40
C ILE A 75 -17.89 -2.71 -8.48
N ARG A 76 -18.45 -1.63 -7.92
CA ARG A 76 -19.66 -1.69 -7.09
C ARG A 76 -20.92 -2.07 -7.87
N MET A 77 -21.08 -1.53 -9.07
CA MET A 77 -22.20 -1.91 -9.96
C MET A 77 -22.18 -3.40 -10.33
N LEU A 78 -21.00 -4.01 -10.33
CA LEU A 78 -20.80 -5.45 -10.54
C LEU A 78 -21.01 -6.29 -9.27
N GLY A 79 -21.49 -5.66 -8.17
CA GLY A 79 -21.80 -6.34 -6.91
C GLY A 79 -20.58 -6.77 -6.10
N ILE A 80 -19.40 -6.15 -6.33
CA ILE A 80 -18.22 -6.43 -5.53
C ILE A 80 -18.25 -5.54 -4.28
N GLU A 81 -18.33 -6.20 -3.14
CA GLU A 81 -18.26 -5.59 -1.81
C GLU A 81 -16.83 -5.51 -1.29
N GLY A 82 -16.61 -4.77 -0.19
CA GLY A 82 -15.30 -4.69 0.47
C GLY A 82 -14.30 -3.73 -0.20
N VAL A 83 -14.78 -2.89 -1.13
CA VAL A 83 -13.98 -1.79 -1.69
C VAL A 83 -13.84 -0.70 -0.64
N LEU A 84 -12.62 -0.44 -0.21
CA LEU A 84 -12.34 0.59 0.79
C LEU A 84 -12.49 2.00 0.19
N GLU A 85 -13.18 2.88 0.91
CA GLU A 85 -13.27 4.30 0.53
C GLU A 85 -11.97 5.01 0.86
N MET A 86 -11.39 5.74 -0.11
CA MET A 86 -10.18 6.54 0.13
C MET A 86 -10.35 7.56 1.26
N SER A 87 -11.57 8.03 1.50
CA SER A 87 -11.91 8.94 2.60
C SER A 87 -11.82 8.31 3.99
N SER A 88 -11.84 6.98 4.09
CA SER A 88 -11.72 6.23 5.36
C SER A 88 -10.31 5.74 5.64
N ILE A 89 -9.35 6.00 4.75
CA ILE A 89 -7.95 5.57 4.87
C ILE A 89 -7.15 6.68 5.55
N GLY A 90 -6.35 6.33 6.55
CA GLY A 90 -5.48 7.26 7.28
C GLY A 90 -4.32 7.80 6.45
N ALA A 91 -3.83 7.01 5.51
CA ALA A 91 -2.79 7.37 4.54
C ALA A 91 -2.83 6.43 3.34
N ILE A 92 -2.10 6.75 2.28
CA ILE A 92 -1.91 5.90 1.10
C ILE A 92 -0.53 6.12 0.50
N THR A 93 0.15 5.04 0.17
CA THR A 93 1.44 5.08 -0.52
C THR A 93 1.27 5.01 -2.05
N LEU A 94 1.87 5.97 -2.73
CA LEU A 94 1.91 6.13 -4.18
C LEU A 94 3.36 5.97 -4.66
N VAL A 95 3.87 4.75 -4.64
CA VAL A 95 5.26 4.36 -4.92
C VAL A 95 6.22 4.83 -3.81
N ASP A 96 6.76 6.01 -3.90
CA ASP A 96 7.69 6.67 -2.97
C ASP A 96 7.10 7.93 -2.33
N LEU A 97 5.80 8.16 -2.52
CA LEU A 97 5.06 9.29 -1.97
C LEU A 97 3.92 8.79 -1.08
N ILE A 98 3.91 9.22 0.17
CA ILE A 98 2.83 8.94 1.12
C ILE A 98 1.92 10.17 1.22
N ALA A 99 0.65 10.00 0.88
CA ALA A 99 -0.37 11.04 1.04
C ALA A 99 -1.28 10.71 2.23
N TYR A 100 -1.55 11.70 3.08
CA TYR A 100 -2.39 11.56 4.28
C TYR A 100 -3.31 12.79 4.42
N PRO A 101 -4.58 12.61 4.87
CA PRO A 101 -5.57 13.69 4.80
C PRO A 101 -5.45 14.72 5.94
N ASP A 102 -4.93 14.34 7.11
CA ASP A 102 -4.90 15.22 8.30
C ASP A 102 -3.65 14.99 9.15
N ARG A 103 -3.65 13.97 9.99
CA ARG A 103 -2.52 13.59 10.85
C ARG A 103 -2.06 12.19 10.53
N MET A 104 -0.75 12.00 10.49
CA MET A 104 -0.14 10.70 10.33
C MET A 104 0.50 10.26 11.64
N HIS A 105 -0.02 9.16 12.22
CA HIS A 105 0.61 8.53 13.38
C HIS A 105 1.88 7.78 12.93
N ARG A 106 2.82 7.61 13.84
CA ARG A 106 4.08 6.90 13.55
C ARG A 106 3.83 5.45 13.10
N SER A 107 2.86 4.75 13.67
CA SER A 107 2.50 3.40 13.23
C SER A 107 1.95 3.41 11.80
N THR A 108 1.13 4.40 11.44
CA THR A 108 0.63 4.58 10.07
C THR A 108 1.79 4.89 9.11
N LEU A 109 2.72 5.77 9.49
CA LEU A 109 3.91 6.03 8.68
C LEU A 109 4.73 4.74 8.47
N PHE A 110 4.90 3.93 9.52
CA PHE A 110 5.56 2.63 9.40
C PHE A 110 4.85 1.72 8.42
N HIS A 111 3.51 1.60 8.51
CA HIS A 111 2.69 0.82 7.60
C HIS A 111 2.88 1.27 6.14
N GLU A 112 2.80 2.56 5.89
CA GLU A 112 2.96 3.11 4.53
C GLU A 112 4.38 2.91 3.99
N LEU A 113 5.39 2.95 4.85
CA LEU A 113 6.77 2.64 4.45
C LEU A 113 6.95 1.16 4.08
N VAL A 114 6.20 0.23 4.68
CA VAL A 114 6.18 -1.16 4.23
C VAL A 114 5.69 -1.23 2.78
N HIS A 115 4.65 -0.49 2.42
CA HIS A 115 4.20 -0.40 1.04
C HIS A 115 5.26 0.23 0.11
N ALA A 116 6.01 1.23 0.57
CA ALA A 116 7.12 1.78 -0.21
C ALA A 116 8.20 0.72 -0.51
N VAL A 117 8.55 -0.12 0.48
CA VAL A 117 9.44 -1.28 0.27
C VAL A 117 8.84 -2.26 -0.74
N GLN A 118 7.55 -2.59 -0.62
CA GLN A 118 6.87 -3.48 -1.55
C GLN A 118 6.90 -2.92 -2.99
N TYR A 119 6.72 -1.61 -3.18
CA TYR A 119 6.89 -0.97 -4.48
C TYR A 119 8.32 -1.04 -5.00
N GLN A 120 9.31 -0.83 -4.13
CA GLN A 120 10.72 -0.90 -4.50
C GLN A 120 11.11 -2.32 -4.98
N VAL A 121 10.61 -3.36 -4.31
CA VAL A 121 10.91 -4.76 -4.62
C VAL A 121 10.14 -5.27 -5.84
N LEU A 122 8.87 -4.89 -5.97
CA LEU A 122 7.95 -5.42 -7.00
C LEU A 122 7.90 -4.56 -8.26
N GLY A 123 8.11 -3.26 -8.12
CA GLY A 123 7.73 -2.28 -9.12
C GLY A 123 6.21 -2.06 -9.17
N LEU A 124 5.80 -0.89 -9.65
CA LEU A 124 4.39 -0.48 -9.69
C LEU A 124 3.47 -1.46 -10.44
N PRO A 125 3.80 -1.99 -11.63
CA PRO A 125 2.90 -2.89 -12.36
C PRO A 125 2.62 -4.18 -11.59
N ARG A 126 3.65 -4.80 -11.01
CA ARG A 126 3.52 -6.07 -10.27
C ARG A 126 2.82 -5.85 -8.92
N PHE A 127 3.12 -4.77 -8.21
CA PHE A 127 2.39 -4.38 -7.01
C PHE A 127 0.89 -4.26 -7.31
N ALA A 128 0.50 -3.50 -8.33
CA ALA A 128 -0.89 -3.31 -8.71
C ALA A 128 -1.58 -4.63 -9.10
N ASP A 129 -0.89 -5.54 -9.78
CA ASP A 129 -1.44 -6.86 -10.14
C ASP A 129 -1.68 -7.72 -8.90
N LEU A 130 -0.70 -7.82 -8.00
CA LEU A 130 -0.85 -8.57 -6.74
C LEU A 130 -1.94 -7.97 -5.85
N TYR A 131 -2.03 -6.64 -5.79
CA TYR A 131 -3.05 -5.93 -5.02
C TYR A 131 -4.47 -6.25 -5.53
N VAL A 132 -4.70 -6.10 -6.84
CA VAL A 132 -6.00 -6.37 -7.47
C VAL A 132 -6.37 -7.85 -7.35
N ARG A 133 -5.45 -8.76 -7.66
CA ARG A 133 -5.71 -10.21 -7.52
C ARG A 133 -5.92 -10.61 -6.07
N GLY A 134 -5.13 -10.06 -5.16
CA GLY A 134 -5.30 -10.27 -3.73
C GLY A 134 -6.70 -9.85 -3.26
N PHE A 135 -7.15 -8.66 -3.67
CA PHE A 135 -8.49 -8.17 -3.38
C PHE A 135 -9.58 -9.11 -3.89
N LEU A 136 -9.47 -9.55 -5.16
CA LEU A 136 -10.48 -10.42 -5.80
C LEU A 136 -10.50 -11.83 -5.21
N ASN A 137 -9.34 -12.40 -4.88
CA ASN A 137 -9.22 -13.79 -4.45
C ASN A 137 -9.45 -14.01 -2.94
N HIS A 138 -9.20 -12.97 -2.11
CA HIS A 138 -9.15 -13.14 -0.65
C HIS A 138 -10.25 -12.38 0.10
N GLY A 139 -11.29 -11.93 -0.58
CA GLY A 139 -12.48 -11.39 0.10
C GLY A 139 -12.38 -9.91 0.48
N GLY A 140 -11.72 -9.09 -0.32
CA GLY A 140 -11.66 -7.64 -0.13
C GLY A 140 -10.34 -7.15 0.48
N TYR A 141 -10.34 -5.91 0.93
CA TYR A 141 -9.15 -5.18 1.37
C TYR A 141 -8.31 -5.93 2.43
N HIS A 142 -8.94 -6.37 3.52
CA HIS A 142 -8.25 -7.07 4.61
C HIS A 142 -7.69 -8.46 4.23
N GLY A 143 -8.10 -8.99 3.07
CA GLY A 143 -7.59 -10.25 2.54
C GLY A 143 -6.35 -10.09 1.66
N ILE A 144 -6.01 -8.87 1.23
CA ILE A 144 -4.87 -8.62 0.33
C ILE A 144 -3.57 -9.03 1.04
N PRO A 145 -2.74 -9.92 0.46
CA PRO A 145 -1.51 -10.36 1.10
C PRO A 145 -0.53 -9.22 1.40
N LEU A 146 -0.44 -8.21 0.52
CA LEU A 146 0.41 -7.02 0.71
C LEU A 146 -0.04 -6.21 1.94
N GLU A 147 -1.34 -6.01 2.12
CA GLU A 147 -1.90 -5.31 3.28
C GLU A 147 -1.70 -6.12 4.58
N ARG A 148 -1.96 -7.41 4.52
CA ARG A 148 -1.73 -8.29 5.68
C ARG A 148 -0.30 -8.24 6.16
N GLN A 149 0.68 -8.28 5.24
CA GLN A 149 2.09 -8.12 5.61
C GLN A 149 2.34 -6.77 6.27
N ALA A 150 1.81 -5.67 5.70
CA ALA A 150 2.00 -4.34 6.25
C ALA A 150 1.43 -4.23 7.67
N TYR A 151 0.21 -4.74 7.92
CA TYR A 151 -0.39 -4.79 9.26
C TYR A 151 0.39 -5.66 10.24
N GLU A 152 0.88 -6.83 9.83
CA GLU A 152 1.66 -7.72 10.69
C GLU A 152 2.99 -7.07 11.12
N LEU A 153 3.65 -6.36 10.20
CA LEU A 153 4.90 -5.65 10.49
C LEU A 153 4.66 -4.39 11.35
N GLU A 154 3.58 -3.64 11.07
CA GLU A 154 3.14 -2.52 11.90
C GLU A 154 2.83 -2.97 13.34
N GLU A 155 2.10 -4.07 13.50
CA GLU A 155 1.81 -4.63 14.83
C GLU A 155 3.08 -5.05 15.56
N ARG A 156 4.03 -5.68 14.85
CA ARG A 156 5.34 -6.06 15.40
C ARG A 156 6.13 -4.84 15.87
N PHE A 157 6.15 -3.77 15.07
CA PHE A 157 6.77 -2.49 15.41
C PHE A 157 6.08 -1.87 16.63
N SER A 158 4.76 -1.76 16.65
CA SER A 158 3.99 -1.13 17.72
C SER A 158 4.14 -1.86 19.06
N ARG A 159 4.20 -3.19 19.04
CA ARG A 159 4.38 -4.00 20.27
C ARG A 159 5.79 -3.92 20.84
N LYS A 160 6.83 -3.78 20.00
CA LYS A 160 8.24 -3.81 20.42
C LYS A 160 9.08 -2.82 19.60
N PRO A 161 8.87 -1.50 19.76
CA PRO A 161 9.48 -0.48 18.91
C PRO A 161 11.01 -0.40 19.02
N LYS A 162 11.60 -1.00 20.04
CA LYS A 162 13.06 -1.09 20.25
C LYS A 162 13.68 -2.36 19.65
N LYS A 163 12.87 -3.33 19.23
CA LYS A 163 13.37 -4.57 18.63
C LYS A 163 13.45 -4.42 17.12
N ILE A 164 14.59 -3.97 16.64
CA ILE A 164 14.89 -3.75 15.22
C ILE A 164 14.75 -5.04 14.42
N PHE A 165 14.26 -4.92 13.19
CA PHE A 165 14.18 -5.97 12.16
C PHE A 165 14.13 -5.30 10.78
N SER A 166 14.65 -5.95 9.77
CA SER A 166 14.61 -5.44 8.40
C SER A 166 13.27 -5.74 7.74
N VAL A 167 12.57 -4.68 7.30
CA VAL A 167 11.33 -4.78 6.53
C VAL A 167 11.64 -5.27 5.12
N GLU A 168 12.74 -4.82 4.52
CA GLU A 168 13.17 -5.24 3.18
C GLU A 168 13.41 -6.75 3.12
N GLU A 169 14.09 -7.31 4.15
CA GLU A 169 14.33 -8.75 4.21
C GLU A 169 13.02 -9.55 4.35
N ASP A 170 12.07 -9.08 5.16
CA ASP A 170 10.77 -9.72 5.33
C ASP A 170 9.96 -9.70 4.02
N VAL A 171 9.92 -8.56 3.32
CA VAL A 171 9.22 -8.44 2.03
C VAL A 171 9.83 -9.37 0.98
N VAL A 172 11.15 -9.38 0.85
CA VAL A 172 11.84 -10.26 -0.10
C VAL A 172 11.63 -11.73 0.24
N HIS A 173 11.70 -12.09 1.53
CA HIS A 173 11.47 -13.44 1.99
C HIS A 173 10.07 -13.93 1.62
N ARG A 174 9.02 -13.15 1.89
CA ARG A 174 7.63 -13.53 1.57
C ARG A 174 7.39 -13.62 0.07
N LEU A 175 8.00 -12.74 -0.71
CA LEU A 175 7.93 -12.80 -2.16
C LEU A 175 8.51 -14.12 -2.68
N ASN A 176 9.69 -14.50 -2.20
CA ASN A 176 10.37 -15.73 -2.62
C ASN A 176 9.66 -17.00 -2.15
N SER A 177 8.91 -16.92 -1.05
CA SER A 177 8.09 -18.00 -0.52
C SER A 177 6.71 -18.12 -1.16
N GLY A 178 6.36 -17.24 -2.11
CA GLY A 178 5.04 -17.23 -2.76
C GLY A 178 3.88 -16.84 -1.83
N LEU A 179 4.16 -16.08 -0.78
CA LEU A 179 3.19 -15.63 0.23
C LEU A 179 2.61 -14.24 -0.08
N LEU A 180 3.10 -13.57 -1.14
CA LEU A 180 2.63 -12.29 -1.66
C LEU A 180 1.92 -12.46 -3.01
#